data_38b09801e248dd16818d3fd4e6db3796
#
_entry.id   38b09801e248dd16818d3fd4e6db3796
#
_cell.length_a   1.000
_cell.length_b   1.000
_cell.length_c   1.000
_cell.angle_alpha   90.00
_cell.angle_beta   90.00
_cell.angle_gamma   90.00
#
_symmetry.space_group_name_H-M   'P 1'
#
loop_
_entity.id
_entity.type
_entity.pdbx_description
1 polymer ?
#
loop_
_entity_poly.entity_id
_entity_poly.type
_entity_poly.pdbx_seq_one_letter_code
_entity_poly.pdbx_strand_id
1 'polypeptide(L)'
;MFQDLEKNVSKVKQSSLDLSLVTSNQRKNCLSLLSEKLDSNKAKIIEINKEEITQALKSGLDNHVLDRMRLSEDSIDRMIDSLVTVRDMPDTVSEIIETKKRENGLVVNKVRVPLGVLGVIFESRPNEVIEIASLAIKSGNGLVMRGGKDLSLIHI
;
A
#
# COMPACT_ATOMS: atom_id res chain seq x y z
N MET A 1 14.76 -14.44 12.99
CA MET A 1 13.45 -14.31 12.31
C MET A 1 12.41 -13.58 13.15
N PHE A 2 11.99 -14.04 14.36
CA PHE A 2 11.00 -13.29 15.16
C PHE A 2 11.52 -11.95 15.68
N GLN A 3 12.76 -11.86 16.15
CA GLN A 3 13.38 -10.60 16.62
C GLN A 3 13.49 -9.55 15.49
N ASP A 4 13.73 -9.96 14.27
CA ASP A 4 13.77 -9.05 13.12
C ASP A 4 12.37 -8.53 12.78
N LEU A 5 11.35 -9.37 12.91
CA LEU A 5 9.96 -8.97 12.71
C LEU A 5 9.54 -7.94 13.75
N GLU A 6 9.79 -8.19 15.04
CA GLU A 6 9.48 -7.25 16.12
C GLU A 6 10.16 -5.90 15.91
N LYS A 7 11.44 -5.92 15.54
CA LYS A 7 12.22 -4.70 15.24
C LYS A 7 11.62 -3.93 14.06
N ASN A 8 11.23 -4.62 12.99
CA ASN A 8 10.63 -3.99 11.82
C ASN A 8 9.25 -3.42 12.12
N VAL A 9 8.39 -4.18 12.84
CA VAL A 9 7.07 -3.70 13.27
C VAL A 9 7.19 -2.48 14.19
N SER A 10 8.17 -2.48 15.10
CA SER A 10 8.43 -1.33 15.98
C SER A 10 8.85 -0.09 15.19
N LYS A 11 9.68 -0.24 14.16
CA LYS A 11 10.04 0.87 13.25
C LYS A 11 8.81 1.38 12.48
N VAL A 12 7.98 0.49 11.94
CA VAL A 12 6.75 0.88 11.24
C VAL A 12 5.81 1.63 12.18
N LYS A 13 5.69 1.17 13.44
CA LYS A 13 4.89 1.87 14.45
C LYS A 13 5.39 3.29 14.71
N GLN A 14 6.70 3.48 14.85
CA GLN A 14 7.27 4.81 15.03
C GLN A 14 7.03 5.69 13.80
N SER A 15 7.32 5.16 12.60
CA SER A 15 7.10 5.88 11.35
C SER A 15 5.62 6.19 11.07
N SER A 16 4.68 5.39 11.62
CA SER A 16 3.25 5.66 11.46
C SER A 16 2.81 6.92 12.22
N LEU A 17 3.47 7.24 13.33
CA LEU A 17 3.24 8.50 14.04
C LEU A 17 3.65 9.70 13.20
N ASP A 18 4.83 9.63 12.57
CA ASP A 18 5.32 10.67 11.67
C ASP A 18 4.39 10.81 10.45
N LEU A 19 3.97 9.69 9.87
CA LEU A 19 3.05 9.66 8.73
C LEU A 19 1.67 10.28 9.05
N SER A 20 1.19 10.15 10.28
CA SER A 20 -0.06 10.77 10.73
C SER A 20 -0.03 12.29 10.71
N LEU A 21 1.17 12.88 10.77
CA LEU A 21 1.41 14.33 10.72
C LEU A 21 1.67 14.86 9.30
N VAL A 22 1.87 13.97 8.34
CA VAL A 22 2.12 14.32 6.94
C VAL A 22 0.88 14.96 6.32
N THR A 23 1.06 16.08 5.64
CA THR A 23 -0.03 16.82 5.00
C THR A 23 -0.66 16.05 3.83
N SER A 24 -1.91 16.40 3.49
CA SER A 24 -2.62 15.86 2.32
C SER A 24 -1.79 16.00 1.04
N ASN A 25 -1.17 17.16 0.80
CA ASN A 25 -0.34 17.41 -0.38
C ASN A 25 0.90 16.52 -0.41
N GLN A 26 1.55 16.28 0.71
CA GLN A 26 2.69 15.38 0.79
C GLN A 26 2.30 13.92 0.49
N ARG A 27 1.14 13.46 1.00
CA ARG A 27 0.61 12.13 0.66
C ARG A 27 0.26 12.02 -0.83
N LYS A 28 -0.37 13.05 -1.41
CA LYS A 28 -0.64 13.12 -2.86
C LYS A 28 0.64 13.07 -3.69
N ASN A 29 1.65 13.85 -3.32
CA ASN A 29 2.94 13.85 -4.01
C ASN A 29 3.64 12.49 -3.92
N CYS A 30 3.58 11.82 -2.77
CA CYS A 30 4.11 10.47 -2.61
C CYS A 30 3.44 9.47 -3.59
N LEU A 31 2.12 9.51 -3.71
CA LEU A 31 1.37 8.67 -4.65
C LEU A 31 1.68 9.00 -6.12
N SER A 32 1.89 10.28 -6.46
CA SER A 32 2.33 10.69 -7.79
C SER A 32 3.71 10.15 -8.12
N LEU A 33 4.67 10.29 -7.20
CA LEU A 33 6.02 9.74 -7.37
C LEU A 33 6.02 8.22 -7.48
N LEU A 34 5.15 7.53 -6.75
CA LEU A 34 4.99 6.08 -6.86
C LEU A 34 4.47 5.69 -8.24
N SER A 35 3.47 6.42 -8.77
CA SER A 35 2.94 6.24 -10.12
C SER A 35 4.03 6.41 -11.19
N GLU A 36 4.82 7.49 -11.12
CA GLU A 36 5.94 7.75 -12.03
C GLU A 36 7.03 6.67 -11.95
N LYS A 37 7.34 6.18 -10.73
CA LYS A 37 8.31 5.11 -10.53
C LYS A 37 7.81 3.77 -11.07
N LEU A 38 6.53 3.49 -10.93
CA LEU A 38 5.92 2.28 -11.48
C LEU A 38 5.99 2.29 -13.01
N ASP A 39 5.64 3.41 -13.63
CA ASP A 39 5.71 3.58 -15.08
C ASP A 39 7.15 3.47 -15.61
N SER A 40 8.09 4.19 -15.00
CA SER A 40 9.49 4.19 -15.43
C SER A 40 10.20 2.84 -15.24
N ASN A 41 9.69 1.96 -14.37
CA ASN A 41 10.23 0.61 -14.16
C ASN A 41 9.36 -0.50 -14.76
N LYS A 42 8.32 -0.18 -15.52
CA LYS A 42 7.35 -1.13 -16.09
C LYS A 42 8.03 -2.33 -16.77
N ALA A 43 8.95 -2.07 -17.69
CA ALA A 43 9.65 -3.13 -18.44
C ALA A 43 10.45 -4.05 -17.51
N LYS A 44 11.15 -3.49 -16.53
CA LYS A 44 11.95 -4.26 -15.56
C LYS A 44 11.06 -5.13 -14.65
N ILE A 45 9.93 -4.59 -14.21
CA ILE A 45 8.97 -5.33 -13.36
C ILE A 45 8.42 -6.52 -14.14
N ILE A 46 8.05 -6.33 -15.41
CA ILE A 46 7.55 -7.40 -16.28
C ILE A 46 8.63 -8.47 -16.53
N GLU A 47 9.88 -8.05 -16.72
CA GLU A 47 11.00 -8.99 -16.91
C GLU A 47 11.20 -9.86 -15.67
N ILE A 48 11.29 -9.27 -14.48
CA ILE A 48 11.38 -9.99 -13.20
C ILE A 48 10.18 -10.93 -13.02
N ASN A 49 8.98 -10.46 -13.31
CA ASN A 49 7.78 -11.29 -13.18
C ASN A 49 7.80 -12.51 -14.12
N LYS A 50 8.33 -12.39 -15.34
CA LYS A 50 8.52 -13.52 -16.26
C LYS A 50 9.48 -14.57 -15.68
N GLU A 51 10.55 -14.13 -15.01
CA GLU A 51 11.49 -15.02 -14.33
C GLU A 51 10.81 -15.77 -13.18
N GLU A 52 10.02 -15.07 -12.35
CA GLU A 52 9.24 -15.67 -11.25
C GLU A 52 8.25 -16.71 -11.77
N ILE A 53 7.48 -16.40 -12.81
CA ILE A 53 6.54 -17.32 -13.45
C ILE A 53 7.29 -18.59 -13.95
N THR A 54 8.47 -18.40 -14.54
CA THR A 54 9.28 -19.50 -15.04
C THR A 54 9.76 -20.42 -13.89
N GLN A 55 10.16 -19.83 -12.76
CA GLN A 55 10.59 -20.58 -11.58
C GLN A 55 9.41 -21.30 -10.92
N ALA A 56 8.27 -20.61 -10.80
CA ALA A 56 7.04 -21.15 -10.23
C ALA A 56 6.51 -22.34 -11.05
N LEU A 57 6.57 -22.25 -12.38
CA LEU A 57 6.22 -23.34 -13.28
C LEU A 57 7.11 -24.57 -13.06
N LYS A 58 8.44 -24.37 -12.93
CA LYS A 58 9.38 -25.45 -12.63
C LYS A 58 9.16 -26.09 -11.26
N SER A 59 8.59 -25.33 -10.30
CA SER A 59 8.25 -25.82 -8.97
C SER A 59 6.95 -26.60 -8.93
N GLY A 60 6.22 -26.70 -10.05
CA GLY A 60 4.97 -27.45 -10.15
C GLY A 60 3.75 -26.69 -9.62
N LEU A 61 3.78 -25.34 -9.60
CA LEU A 61 2.60 -24.55 -9.26
C LEU A 61 1.51 -24.71 -10.32
N ASP A 62 0.26 -24.73 -9.84
CA ASP A 62 -0.92 -24.83 -10.71
C ASP A 62 -1.03 -23.62 -11.65
N ASN A 63 -1.45 -23.86 -12.89
CA ASN A 63 -1.60 -22.82 -13.91
C ASN A 63 -2.49 -21.65 -13.44
N HIS A 64 -3.51 -21.93 -12.68
CA HIS A 64 -4.43 -20.95 -12.14
C HIS A 64 -3.75 -20.00 -11.10
N VAL A 65 -2.72 -20.47 -10.40
CA VAL A 65 -1.90 -19.62 -9.52
C VAL A 65 -0.96 -18.77 -10.38
N LEU A 66 -0.33 -19.39 -11.39
CA LEU A 66 0.55 -18.71 -12.34
C LEU A 66 -0.17 -17.55 -13.06
N ASP A 67 -1.43 -17.75 -13.45
CA ASP A 67 -2.23 -16.69 -14.10
C ASP A 67 -2.51 -15.51 -13.18
N ARG A 68 -2.68 -15.74 -11.87
CA ARG A 68 -2.82 -14.66 -10.88
C ARG A 68 -1.52 -13.88 -10.64
N MET A 69 -0.39 -14.54 -10.76
CA MET A 69 0.93 -13.94 -10.58
C MET A 69 1.38 -13.12 -11.79
N ARG A 70 0.81 -13.36 -12.96
CA ARG A 70 1.25 -12.79 -14.23
C ARG A 70 0.95 -11.30 -14.32
N LEU A 71 1.99 -10.51 -14.64
CA LEU A 71 1.89 -9.10 -14.94
C LEU A 71 2.06 -8.86 -16.44
N SER A 72 1.17 -8.05 -17.00
CA SER A 72 1.25 -7.49 -18.36
C SER A 72 1.43 -5.98 -18.27
N GLU A 73 1.71 -5.32 -19.40
CA GLU A 73 1.72 -3.87 -19.50
C GLU A 73 0.37 -3.29 -19.04
N ASP A 74 -0.74 -3.84 -19.56
CA ASP A 74 -2.10 -3.44 -19.15
C ASP A 74 -2.36 -3.61 -17.63
N SER A 75 -1.73 -4.62 -17.00
CA SER A 75 -1.88 -4.79 -15.55
C SER A 75 -1.20 -3.66 -14.78
N ILE A 76 -0.02 -3.25 -15.23
CA ILE A 76 0.73 -2.14 -14.61
C ILE A 76 0.02 -0.82 -14.90
N ASP A 77 -0.51 -0.62 -16.10
CA ASP A 77 -1.29 0.59 -16.42
C ASP A 77 -2.52 0.72 -15.53
N ARG A 78 -3.25 -0.38 -15.29
CA ARG A 78 -4.35 -0.38 -14.31
C ARG A 78 -3.91 -0.08 -12.89
N MET A 79 -2.71 -0.52 -12.46
CA MET A 79 -2.16 -0.14 -11.14
C MET A 79 -1.88 1.36 -11.08
N ILE A 80 -1.34 1.94 -12.16
CA ILE A 80 -1.08 3.38 -12.26
C ILE A 80 -2.40 4.16 -12.19
N ASP A 81 -3.43 3.74 -12.91
CA ASP A 81 -4.76 4.35 -12.88
C ASP A 81 -5.39 4.26 -11.47
N SER A 82 -5.21 3.13 -10.80
CA SER A 82 -5.65 2.95 -9.42
C SER A 82 -4.94 3.91 -8.47
N LEU A 83 -3.62 4.08 -8.60
CA LEU A 83 -2.84 5.06 -7.83
C LEU A 83 -3.34 6.49 -8.03
N VAL A 84 -3.62 6.88 -9.28
CA VAL A 84 -4.16 8.19 -9.64
C VAL A 84 -5.55 8.37 -9.00
N THR A 85 -6.39 7.36 -9.08
CA THR A 85 -7.72 7.36 -8.46
C THR A 85 -7.64 7.56 -6.95
N VAL A 86 -6.80 6.79 -6.25
CA VAL A 86 -6.61 6.91 -4.80
C VAL A 86 -6.00 8.27 -4.42
N ARG A 87 -5.04 8.76 -5.20
CA ARG A 87 -4.44 10.09 -5.01
C ARG A 87 -5.50 11.19 -5.01
N ASP A 88 -6.45 11.12 -5.94
CA ASP A 88 -7.43 12.18 -6.18
C ASP A 88 -8.69 12.05 -5.32
N MET A 89 -8.85 10.95 -4.58
CA MET A 89 -9.89 10.83 -3.57
C MET A 89 -9.82 11.98 -2.54
N PRO A 90 -10.96 12.38 -1.97
CA PRO A 90 -10.98 13.32 -0.85
C PRO A 90 -10.09 12.87 0.30
N ASP A 91 -9.44 13.82 0.96
CA ASP A 91 -8.66 13.52 2.15
C ASP A 91 -9.57 13.44 3.37
N THR A 92 -9.55 12.29 4.03
CA THR A 92 -10.35 12.05 5.23
C THR A 92 -9.54 12.16 6.53
N VAL A 93 -8.21 12.27 6.44
CA VAL A 93 -7.35 12.41 7.62
C VAL A 93 -7.54 13.79 8.22
N SER A 94 -7.82 13.85 9.53
CA SER A 94 -8.12 15.06 10.28
C SER A 94 -9.45 15.74 9.90
N GLU A 95 -10.34 15.08 9.16
CA GLU A 95 -11.67 15.57 8.86
C GLU A 95 -12.51 15.68 10.15
N ILE A 96 -13.12 16.87 10.37
CA ILE A 96 -14.07 17.08 11.47
C ILE A 96 -15.43 16.55 11.03
N ILE A 97 -15.88 15.44 11.63
CA ILE A 97 -17.16 14.79 11.31
C ILE A 97 -18.33 15.49 12.01
N GLU A 98 -18.09 15.98 13.22
CA GLU A 98 -19.12 16.59 14.07
C GLU A 98 -18.49 17.59 15.01
N THR A 99 -19.17 18.72 15.25
CA THR A 99 -18.81 19.72 16.26
C THR A 99 -19.97 19.89 17.23
N LYS A 100 -19.73 19.75 18.53
CA LYS A 100 -20.71 20.00 19.60
C LYS A 100 -20.24 21.13 20.49
N LYS A 101 -21.07 22.16 20.64
CA LYS A 101 -20.91 23.22 21.66
C LYS A 101 -21.69 22.86 22.92
N ARG A 102 -21.03 22.88 24.08
CA ARG A 102 -21.64 22.64 25.37
C ARG A 102 -22.11 23.99 25.99
N GLU A 103 -23.05 23.94 26.92
CA GLU A 103 -23.58 25.13 27.61
C GLU A 103 -22.48 25.90 28.37
N ASN A 104 -21.46 25.23 28.84
CA ASN A 104 -20.28 25.81 29.50
C ASN A 104 -19.27 26.47 28.53
N GLY A 105 -19.57 26.53 27.21
CA GLY A 105 -18.72 27.11 26.18
C GLY A 105 -17.69 26.14 25.59
N LEU A 106 -17.57 24.89 26.09
CA LEU A 106 -16.65 23.88 25.55
C LEU A 106 -17.08 23.47 24.12
N VAL A 107 -16.12 23.49 23.20
CA VAL A 107 -16.29 22.98 21.83
C VAL A 107 -15.62 21.61 21.71
N VAL A 108 -16.40 20.59 21.35
CA VAL A 108 -15.93 19.22 21.16
C VAL A 108 -16.04 18.86 19.69
N ASN A 109 -14.91 18.52 19.06
CA ASN A 109 -14.85 18.06 17.68
C ASN A 109 -14.63 16.54 17.63
N LYS A 110 -15.43 15.84 16.84
CA LYS A 110 -15.19 14.45 16.46
C LYS A 110 -14.37 14.45 15.17
N VAL A 111 -13.14 13.93 15.24
CA VAL A 111 -12.17 14.01 14.14
C VAL A 111 -11.80 12.61 13.67
N ARG A 112 -11.63 12.40 12.37
CA ARG A 112 -11.06 11.16 11.81
C ARG A 112 -9.55 11.12 12.03
N VAL A 113 -9.04 10.01 12.49
CA VAL A 113 -7.61 9.77 12.69
C VAL A 113 -7.18 8.46 12.03
N PRO A 114 -5.90 8.31 11.62
CA PRO A 114 -5.39 7.03 11.15
C PRO A 114 -5.56 5.93 12.20
N LEU A 115 -5.71 4.68 11.76
CA LEU A 115 -5.78 3.51 12.64
C LEU A 115 -4.44 3.21 13.31
N GLY A 116 -3.34 3.63 12.69
CA GLY A 116 -1.98 3.39 13.15
C GLY A 116 -1.21 2.46 12.21
N VAL A 117 -1.00 1.20 12.59
CA VAL A 117 -0.31 0.20 11.76
C VAL A 117 -1.28 -0.88 11.32
N LEU A 118 -1.33 -1.11 10.01
CA LEU A 118 -2.12 -2.16 9.39
C LEU A 118 -1.23 -3.37 9.10
N GLY A 119 -1.65 -4.56 9.50
CA GLY A 119 -1.07 -5.83 9.09
C GLY A 119 -1.95 -6.45 8.00
N VAL A 120 -1.41 -6.69 6.81
CA VAL A 120 -2.17 -7.27 5.69
C VAL A 120 -1.48 -8.52 5.18
N ILE A 121 -2.23 -9.62 5.12
CA ILE A 121 -1.79 -10.89 4.53
C ILE A 121 -2.62 -11.07 3.27
N PHE A 122 -1.95 -11.30 2.14
CA PHE A 122 -2.59 -11.44 0.84
C PHE A 122 -2.01 -12.62 0.05
N GLU A 123 -2.77 -13.09 -0.92
CA GLU A 123 -2.35 -14.18 -1.80
C GLU A 123 -1.40 -13.70 -2.92
N SER A 124 -1.09 -14.58 -3.86
CA SER A 124 -0.13 -14.40 -4.95
C SER A 124 -0.65 -13.45 -6.05
N ARG A 125 -0.90 -12.18 -5.69
CA ARG A 125 -1.36 -11.13 -6.60
C ARG A 125 -0.46 -9.90 -6.50
N PRO A 126 0.43 -9.67 -7.45
CA PRO A 126 1.39 -8.57 -7.40
C PRO A 126 0.75 -7.17 -7.32
N ASN A 127 -0.40 -6.97 -7.97
CA ASN A 127 -1.13 -5.71 -7.96
C ASN A 127 -1.63 -5.29 -6.57
N GLU A 128 -1.93 -6.25 -5.70
CA GLU A 128 -2.41 -5.95 -4.34
C GLU A 128 -1.38 -5.18 -3.50
N VAL A 129 -0.08 -5.35 -3.78
CA VAL A 129 0.99 -4.59 -3.11
C VAL A 129 0.78 -3.09 -3.31
N ILE A 130 0.54 -2.69 -4.55
CA ILE A 130 0.36 -1.27 -4.92
C ILE A 130 -0.96 -0.72 -4.40
N GLU A 131 -2.05 -1.48 -4.53
CA GLU A 131 -3.38 -1.08 -4.07
C GLU A 131 -3.40 -0.87 -2.55
N ILE A 132 -2.92 -1.84 -1.78
CA ILE A 132 -2.88 -1.78 -0.32
C ILE A 132 -1.97 -0.64 0.15
N ALA A 133 -0.77 -0.52 -0.45
CA ALA A 133 0.18 0.54 -0.10
C ALA A 133 -0.39 1.93 -0.37
N SER A 134 -1.07 2.13 -1.50
CA SER A 134 -1.68 3.40 -1.86
C SER A 134 -2.76 3.84 -0.86
N LEU A 135 -3.62 2.91 -0.47
CA LEU A 135 -4.67 3.16 0.53
C LEU A 135 -4.10 3.45 1.92
N ALA A 136 -3.05 2.72 2.33
CA ALA A 136 -2.37 2.96 3.60
C ALA A 136 -1.73 4.36 3.64
N ILE A 137 -1.00 4.75 2.59
CA ILE A 137 -0.40 6.09 2.46
C ILE A 137 -1.50 7.16 2.47
N LYS A 138 -2.56 6.99 1.67
CA LYS A 138 -3.65 7.95 1.56
C LYS A 138 -4.35 8.18 2.90
N SER A 139 -4.55 7.12 3.68
CA SER A 139 -5.20 7.18 4.99
C SER A 139 -4.25 7.46 6.17
N GLY A 140 -2.95 7.70 5.90
CA GLY A 140 -1.95 8.03 6.91
C GLY A 140 -1.57 6.87 7.83
N ASN A 141 -1.75 5.63 7.40
CA ASN A 141 -1.45 4.43 8.18
C ASN A 141 -0.08 3.84 7.82
N GLY A 142 0.65 3.37 8.83
CA GLY A 142 1.77 2.47 8.64
C GLY A 142 1.30 1.10 8.13
N LEU A 143 2.15 0.39 7.40
CA LEU A 143 1.77 -0.84 6.75
C LEU A 143 2.84 -1.92 6.92
N VAL A 144 2.41 -3.12 7.29
CA VAL A 144 3.20 -4.35 7.24
C VAL A 144 2.47 -5.32 6.35
N MET A 145 3.11 -5.73 5.27
CA MET A 145 2.53 -6.64 4.29
C MET A 145 3.23 -7.99 4.30
N ARG A 146 2.45 -9.06 4.11
CA ARG A 146 2.97 -10.41 3.85
C ARG A 146 2.23 -11.00 2.66
N GLY A 147 2.93 -11.14 1.54
CA GLY A 147 2.47 -11.88 0.38
C GLY A 147 2.66 -13.40 0.51
N GLY A 148 2.12 -14.15 -0.44
CA GLY A 148 2.36 -15.57 -0.59
C GLY A 148 3.85 -15.89 -0.85
N LYS A 149 4.24 -17.14 -0.67
CA LYS A 149 5.63 -17.60 -0.91
C LYS A 149 6.07 -17.36 -2.36
N ASP A 150 5.11 -17.33 -3.26
CA ASP A 150 5.31 -17.28 -4.70
C ASP A 150 5.63 -15.87 -5.22
N LEU A 151 5.57 -14.85 -4.35
CA LEU A 151 5.90 -13.45 -4.67
C LEU A 151 7.25 -13.01 -4.09
N SER A 152 8.19 -13.94 -3.85
CA SER A 152 9.43 -13.66 -3.11
C SER A 152 10.35 -12.63 -3.78
N LEU A 153 10.40 -12.58 -5.11
CA LEU A 153 11.25 -11.66 -5.87
C LEU A 153 10.67 -10.24 -6.00
N ILE A 154 9.37 -10.10 -5.99
CA ILE A 154 8.70 -8.79 -6.05
C ILE A 154 8.89 -7.98 -4.74
N HIS A 155 9.14 -8.65 -3.62
CA HIS A 155 9.35 -8.01 -2.33
C HIS A 155 10.77 -7.43 -2.13
N ILE A 156 11.64 -7.67 -3.06
CA ILE A 156 13.00 -7.13 -3.06
C ILE A 156 13.03 -5.78 -3.77
#